data_e8cde335e5d2dac38aa629c4aa87755f
#
_entry.id   e8cde335e5d2dac38aa629c4aa87755f
#
_cell.length_a   1.000
_cell.length_b   1.000
_cell.length_c   1.000
_cell.angle_alpha   90.00
_cell.angle_beta   90.00
_cell.angle_gamma   90.00
#
_symmetry.space_group_name_H-M   'P 1'
#
loop_
_entity.id
_entity.type
_entity.pdbx_description
1 polymer ?
#
loop_
_entity_poly.entity_id
_entity_poly.type
_entity_poly.pdbx_seq_one_letter_code
_entity_poly.pdbx_strand_id
1 'polypeptide(L)'
;MLLLFFDAHWLILQHWVPRGQTVNGDYYANVLKTHLRGAMRKKRPDLLKKRWFLLQDKAQPHIAAVALAALTEVGGTALKHPPYSPDLAPCDFWALPTLRRQLHGKRFSSDEVITATAAVLKGMSQNNLFYVCESFINRCKKVYNVKDATLKKKKV
;
A
#
# COMPACT_ATOMS: atom_id res chain seq x y z
N MET A 1 11.63 5.42 -8.01
CA MET A 1 10.25 5.05 -7.61
C MET A 1 10.27 4.49 -6.19
N LEU A 2 9.22 4.71 -5.39
CA LEU A 2 9.09 4.20 -4.02
C LEU A 2 7.97 3.18 -3.95
N LEU A 3 8.24 2.00 -3.41
CA LEU A 3 7.23 1.04 -2.96
C LEU A 3 7.08 1.18 -1.45
N LEU A 4 5.85 1.43 -1.00
CA LEU A 4 5.53 1.73 0.39
C LEU A 4 4.52 0.71 0.92
N PHE A 5 4.86 0.08 2.05
CA PHE A 5 3.99 -0.87 2.73
C PHE A 5 3.78 -0.42 4.18
N PHE A 6 2.53 -0.36 4.59
CA PHE A 6 2.15 0.02 5.96
C PHE A 6 0.85 -0.66 6.38
N ASP A 7 0.60 -0.68 7.66
CA ASP A 7 -0.68 -1.08 8.25
C ASP A 7 -1.17 -0.03 9.26
N ALA A 8 -2.17 -0.33 10.06
CA ALA A 8 -2.74 0.59 11.04
C ALA A 8 -1.76 1.00 12.15
N HIS A 9 -0.65 0.31 12.32
CA HIS A 9 0.28 0.53 13.44
C HIS A 9 1.68 0.95 12.99
N TRP A 10 2.14 0.45 11.82
CA TRP A 10 3.53 0.59 11.42
C TRP A 10 3.69 0.90 9.94
N LEU A 11 4.66 1.74 9.65
CA LEU A 11 5.29 1.81 8.34
C LEU A 11 6.24 0.60 8.22
N ILE A 12 5.78 -0.43 7.49
CA ILE A 12 6.47 -1.73 7.43
C ILE A 12 7.73 -1.64 6.58
N LEU A 13 7.59 -1.21 5.33
CA LEU A 13 8.69 -1.15 4.37
C LEU A 13 8.63 0.11 3.51
N GLN A 14 9.77 0.74 3.35
CA GLN A 14 10.09 1.72 2.30
C GLN A 14 11.13 1.07 1.39
N HIS A 15 10.76 0.77 0.16
CA HIS A 15 11.68 0.20 -0.81
C HIS A 15 11.86 1.15 -1.98
N TRP A 16 13.06 1.69 -2.10
CA TRP A 16 13.45 2.54 -3.21
C TRP A 16 13.93 1.68 -4.37
N VAL A 17 13.21 1.74 -5.46
CA VAL A 17 13.58 1.05 -6.70
C VAL A 17 14.83 1.75 -7.28
N PRO A 18 15.92 1.00 -7.58
CA PRO A 18 17.11 1.57 -8.17
C PRO A 18 16.82 2.31 -9.49
N ARG A 19 17.66 3.30 -9.82
CA ARG A 19 17.54 4.03 -11.09
C ARG A 19 17.71 3.09 -12.27
N GLY A 20 16.92 3.28 -13.31
CA GLY A 20 16.94 2.42 -14.50
C GLY A 20 16.26 1.06 -14.33
N GLN A 21 15.87 0.70 -13.10
CA GLN A 21 15.14 -0.54 -12.86
C GLN A 21 13.64 -0.35 -13.09
N THR A 22 13.05 -1.21 -13.92
CA THR A 22 11.61 -1.30 -14.13
C THR A 22 11.00 -2.26 -13.12
N VAL A 23 9.88 -1.86 -12.52
CA VAL A 23 9.10 -2.76 -11.67
C VAL A 23 8.19 -3.59 -12.57
N ASN A 24 8.58 -4.83 -12.79
CA ASN A 24 7.76 -5.88 -13.41
C ASN A 24 7.30 -6.89 -12.35
N GLY A 25 6.59 -7.94 -12.78
CA GLY A 25 6.08 -8.98 -11.88
C GLY A 25 7.19 -9.69 -11.09
N ASP A 26 8.31 -10.01 -11.75
CA ASP A 26 9.45 -10.70 -11.10
C ASP A 26 10.12 -9.82 -10.05
N TYR A 27 10.36 -8.54 -10.39
CA TYR A 27 10.91 -7.57 -9.46
C TYR A 27 10.01 -7.42 -8.23
N TYR A 28 8.70 -7.25 -8.45
CA TYR A 28 7.75 -7.10 -7.36
C TYR A 28 7.65 -8.37 -6.51
N ALA A 29 7.65 -9.56 -7.13
CA ALA A 29 7.70 -10.84 -6.43
C ALA A 29 8.94 -10.94 -5.52
N ASN A 30 10.11 -10.53 -6.03
CA ASN A 30 11.34 -10.50 -5.23
C ASN A 30 11.21 -9.53 -4.05
N VAL A 31 10.63 -8.34 -4.24
CA VAL A 31 10.39 -7.38 -3.14
C VAL A 31 9.50 -8.01 -2.06
N LEU A 32 8.45 -8.73 -2.42
CA LEU A 32 7.57 -9.42 -1.47
C LEU A 32 8.32 -10.50 -0.66
N LYS A 33 9.08 -11.37 -1.35
CA LYS A 33 9.76 -12.51 -0.73
C LYS A 33 10.94 -12.11 0.17
N THR A 34 11.71 -11.12 -0.24
CA THR A 34 12.94 -10.72 0.45
C THR A 34 12.73 -9.52 1.35
N HIS A 35 12.34 -8.39 0.78
CA HIS A 35 12.29 -7.12 1.50
C HIS A 35 11.08 -7.02 2.43
N LEU A 36 9.86 -7.30 1.93
CA LEU A 36 8.64 -7.20 2.74
C LEU A 36 8.63 -8.25 3.84
N ARG A 37 8.91 -9.52 3.51
CA ARG A 37 8.97 -10.59 4.51
C ARG A 37 10.02 -10.31 5.59
N GLY A 38 11.20 -9.80 5.21
CA GLY A 38 12.25 -9.39 6.14
C GLY A 38 11.82 -8.25 7.07
N ALA A 39 11.15 -7.24 6.52
CA ALA A 39 10.62 -6.11 7.30
C ALA A 39 9.49 -6.55 8.25
N MET A 40 8.60 -7.44 7.80
CA MET A 40 7.52 -7.99 8.63
C MET A 40 8.07 -8.83 9.79
N ARG A 41 9.12 -9.62 9.58
CA ARG A 41 9.76 -10.37 10.69
C ARG A 41 10.24 -9.45 11.82
N LYS A 42 10.69 -8.25 11.47
CA LYS A 42 11.21 -7.27 12.44
C LYS A 42 10.11 -6.47 13.11
N LYS A 43 9.10 -6.04 12.35
CA LYS A 43 8.09 -5.08 12.82
C LYS A 43 6.74 -5.72 13.17
N ARG A 44 6.37 -6.78 12.47
CA ARG A 44 5.06 -7.44 12.60
C ARG A 44 5.19 -8.97 12.57
N PRO A 45 5.97 -9.57 13.48
CA PRO A 45 6.12 -11.03 13.56
C PRO A 45 4.80 -11.75 13.85
N ASP A 46 3.84 -11.06 14.47
CA ASP A 46 2.50 -11.52 14.74
C ASP A 46 1.68 -11.80 13.46
N LEU A 47 1.83 -10.96 12.43
CA LEU A 47 1.15 -11.15 11.15
C LEU A 47 1.67 -12.36 10.39
N LEU A 48 2.96 -12.67 10.49
CA LEU A 48 3.54 -13.84 9.82
C LEU A 48 3.02 -15.20 10.40
N LYS A 49 2.44 -15.17 11.59
CA LYS A 49 1.83 -16.33 12.24
C LYS A 49 0.34 -16.47 11.92
N LYS A 50 -0.25 -15.48 11.27
CA LYS A 50 -1.68 -15.39 10.96
C LYS A 50 -1.87 -15.18 9.46
N ARG A 51 -3.08 -15.37 9.00
CA ARG A 51 -3.50 -14.95 7.67
C ARG A 51 -3.55 -13.42 7.63
N TRP A 52 -2.88 -12.81 6.65
CA TRP A 52 -2.90 -11.36 6.44
C TRP A 52 -3.24 -11.01 5.00
N PHE A 53 -3.69 -9.79 4.80
CA PHE A 53 -4.18 -9.32 3.52
C PHE A 53 -3.36 -8.13 3.03
N LEU A 54 -3.07 -8.11 1.74
CA LEU A 54 -2.42 -6.99 1.06
C LEU A 54 -3.44 -6.28 0.18
N LEU A 55 -3.71 -5.01 0.49
CA LEU A 55 -4.43 -4.13 -0.41
C LEU A 55 -3.42 -3.51 -1.39
N GLN A 56 -3.62 -3.76 -2.67
CA GLN A 56 -2.81 -3.21 -3.76
C GLN A 56 -3.72 -2.89 -4.95
N ASP A 57 -3.27 -1.97 -5.79
CA ASP A 57 -3.98 -1.66 -7.04
C ASP A 57 -3.85 -2.79 -8.07
N LYS A 58 -4.46 -2.60 -9.23
CA LYS A 58 -4.41 -3.55 -10.35
C LYS A 58 -3.30 -3.23 -11.36
N ALA A 59 -2.20 -2.61 -10.94
CA ALA A 59 -1.05 -2.43 -11.79
C ALA A 59 -0.51 -3.81 -12.26
N GLN A 60 -0.06 -3.90 -13.51
CA GLN A 60 0.41 -5.15 -14.11
C GLN A 60 1.42 -5.93 -13.25
N PRO A 61 2.42 -5.31 -12.61
CA PRO A 61 3.33 -6.01 -11.72
C PRO A 61 2.64 -6.66 -10.53
N HIS A 62 1.58 -6.03 -9.99
CA HIS A 62 0.90 -6.50 -8.79
C HIS A 62 -0.03 -7.70 -9.08
N ILE A 63 -0.59 -7.77 -10.26
CA ILE A 63 -1.53 -8.85 -10.67
C ILE A 63 -0.84 -9.97 -11.45
N ALA A 64 0.45 -9.85 -11.73
CA ALA A 64 1.23 -10.90 -12.40
C ALA A 64 1.18 -12.20 -11.58
N ALA A 65 1.05 -13.35 -12.27
CA ALA A 65 0.95 -14.65 -11.60
C ALA A 65 2.12 -14.93 -10.65
N VAL A 66 3.34 -14.55 -11.05
CA VAL A 66 4.55 -14.69 -10.22
C VAL A 66 4.47 -13.85 -8.94
N ALA A 67 3.91 -12.64 -9.00
CA ALA A 67 3.73 -11.77 -7.85
C ALA A 67 2.68 -12.30 -6.87
N LEU A 68 1.55 -12.80 -7.40
CA LEU A 68 0.50 -13.41 -6.58
C LEU A 68 0.97 -14.72 -5.94
N ALA A 69 1.73 -15.54 -6.65
CA ALA A 69 2.37 -16.74 -6.09
C ALA A 69 3.35 -16.37 -4.96
N ALA A 70 4.18 -15.34 -5.18
CA ALA A 70 5.11 -14.85 -4.17
C ALA A 70 4.38 -14.31 -2.92
N LEU A 71 3.28 -13.60 -3.09
CA LEU A 71 2.45 -13.13 -1.98
C LEU A 71 1.89 -14.29 -1.16
N THR A 72 1.38 -15.32 -1.83
CA THR A 72 0.88 -16.55 -1.18
C THR A 72 1.99 -17.29 -0.42
N GLU A 73 3.18 -17.40 -1.03
CA GLU A 73 4.34 -18.04 -0.40
C GLU A 73 4.77 -17.35 0.91
N VAL A 74 4.63 -16.03 0.99
CA VAL A 74 4.93 -15.28 2.22
C VAL A 74 3.74 -15.22 3.20
N GLY A 75 2.66 -15.96 2.93
CA GLY A 75 1.48 -16.07 3.80
C GLY A 75 0.45 -14.96 3.64
N GLY A 76 0.58 -14.13 2.61
CA GLY A 76 -0.35 -13.04 2.31
C GLY A 76 -1.43 -13.44 1.32
N THR A 77 -2.52 -12.68 1.31
CA THR A 77 -3.61 -12.80 0.34
C THR A 77 -3.93 -11.42 -0.21
N ALA A 78 -4.00 -11.28 -1.53
CA ALA A 78 -4.38 -10.01 -2.16
C ALA A 78 -5.86 -9.71 -1.91
N LEU A 79 -6.16 -8.48 -1.44
CA LEU A 79 -7.53 -7.97 -1.39
C LEU A 79 -7.97 -7.55 -2.79
N LYS A 80 -9.22 -7.86 -3.13
CA LYS A 80 -9.83 -7.38 -4.36
C LYS A 80 -10.01 -5.86 -4.28
N HIS A 81 -9.32 -5.14 -5.14
CA HIS A 81 -9.47 -3.69 -5.28
C HIS A 81 -10.30 -3.38 -6.54
N PRO A 82 -11.33 -2.52 -6.45
CA PRO A 82 -12.08 -2.11 -7.63
C PRO A 82 -11.17 -1.35 -8.62
N PRO A 83 -11.36 -1.50 -9.93
CA PRO A 83 -10.62 -0.70 -10.90
C PRO A 83 -10.99 0.78 -10.76
N TYR A 84 -10.04 1.67 -11.10
CA TYR A 84 -10.24 3.12 -11.12
C TYR A 84 -10.80 3.71 -9.82
N SER A 85 -10.38 3.20 -8.66
CA SER A 85 -10.87 3.62 -7.34
C SER A 85 -9.74 4.10 -6.42
N PRO A 86 -9.03 5.18 -6.77
CA PRO A 86 -7.93 5.70 -5.94
C PRO A 86 -8.41 6.21 -4.58
N ASP A 87 -9.68 6.56 -4.47
CA ASP A 87 -10.35 6.93 -3.22
C ASP A 87 -10.46 5.76 -2.22
N LEU A 88 -10.32 4.52 -2.69
CA LEU A 88 -10.24 3.30 -1.88
C LEU A 88 -8.81 2.76 -1.72
N ALA A 89 -7.81 3.50 -2.16
CA ALA A 89 -6.39 3.14 -2.02
C ALA A 89 -5.71 4.08 -1.01
N PRO A 90 -5.35 3.63 0.21
CA PRO A 90 -4.69 4.46 1.22
C PRO A 90 -3.40 5.12 0.73
N CYS A 91 -2.67 4.49 -0.17
CA CYS A 91 -1.51 5.11 -0.81
C CYS A 91 -1.91 6.35 -1.62
N ASP A 92 -3.03 6.30 -2.37
CA ASP A 92 -3.44 7.36 -3.27
C ASP A 92 -4.17 8.50 -2.55
N PHE A 93 -5.08 8.19 -1.62
CA PHE A 93 -5.84 9.24 -0.95
C PHE A 93 -5.10 9.86 0.25
N TRP A 94 -4.06 9.22 0.78
CA TRP A 94 -3.36 9.72 1.97
C TRP A 94 -1.84 9.80 1.79
N ALA A 95 -1.13 8.69 1.49
CA ALA A 95 0.33 8.66 1.55
C ALA A 95 0.95 9.60 0.51
N LEU A 96 0.56 9.49 -0.76
CA LEU A 96 1.08 10.33 -1.84
C LEU A 96 0.72 11.80 -1.67
N PRO A 97 -0.54 12.19 -1.34
CA PRO A 97 -0.88 13.58 -1.04
C PRO A 97 -0.11 14.16 0.14
N THR A 98 0.10 13.38 1.19
CA THR A 98 0.87 13.82 2.36
C THR A 98 2.33 14.06 2.00
N LEU A 99 2.96 13.16 1.27
CA LEU A 99 4.33 13.33 0.77
C LEU A 99 4.43 14.58 -0.12
N ARG A 100 3.53 14.72 -1.10
CA ARG A 100 3.51 15.89 -1.99
C ARG A 100 3.41 17.20 -1.22
N ARG A 101 2.51 17.29 -0.25
CA ARG A 101 2.31 18.49 0.57
C ARG A 101 3.55 18.85 1.39
N GLN A 102 4.23 17.87 1.97
CA GLN A 102 5.41 18.09 2.81
C GLN A 102 6.68 18.42 2.01
N LEU A 103 6.73 17.96 0.76
CA LEU A 103 7.86 18.19 -0.13
C LEU A 103 7.63 19.36 -1.10
N HIS A 104 6.42 19.90 -1.15
CA HIS A 104 6.06 21.00 -2.05
C HIS A 104 6.91 22.25 -1.82
N GLY A 105 7.22 22.97 -2.90
CA GLY A 105 7.97 24.23 -2.86
C GLY A 105 9.48 24.10 -2.65
N LYS A 106 9.99 22.87 -2.51
CA LYS A 106 11.42 22.60 -2.37
C LYS A 106 11.98 21.96 -3.64
N ARG A 107 13.20 22.34 -4.02
CA ARG A 107 13.95 21.66 -5.09
C ARG A 107 14.88 20.65 -4.44
N PHE A 108 14.88 19.44 -4.93
CA PHE A 108 15.70 18.35 -4.42
C PHE A 108 16.53 17.76 -5.56
N SER A 109 17.76 17.43 -5.29
CA SER A 109 18.50 16.43 -6.05
C SER A 109 17.88 15.04 -5.84
N SER A 110 18.28 14.07 -6.63
CA SER A 110 17.70 12.72 -6.54
C SER A 110 17.93 12.03 -5.19
N ASP A 111 19.04 12.33 -4.52
CA ASP A 111 19.37 11.69 -3.24
C ASP A 111 18.75 12.45 -2.08
N GLU A 112 18.66 13.77 -2.20
CA GLU A 112 17.94 14.61 -1.22
C GLU A 112 16.46 14.28 -1.16
N VAL A 113 15.80 13.97 -2.29
CA VAL A 113 14.39 13.56 -2.27
C VAL A 113 14.17 12.26 -1.52
N ILE A 114 15.11 11.31 -1.58
CA ILE A 114 15.03 10.06 -0.83
C ILE A 114 15.11 10.35 0.67
N THR A 115 16.11 11.14 1.08
CA THR A 115 16.31 11.52 2.48
C THR A 115 15.13 12.31 3.05
N ALA A 116 14.66 13.32 2.30
CA ALA A 116 13.52 14.14 2.70
C ALA A 116 12.23 13.31 2.81
N THR A 117 11.98 12.41 1.86
CA THR A 117 10.83 11.49 1.91
C THR A 117 10.92 10.56 3.11
N ALA A 118 12.09 9.98 3.38
CA ALA A 118 12.30 9.11 4.53
C ALA A 118 12.05 9.85 5.86
N ALA A 119 12.47 11.11 5.96
CA ALA A 119 12.22 11.96 7.13
C ALA A 119 10.71 12.21 7.33
N VAL A 120 9.97 12.54 6.27
CA VAL A 120 8.51 12.71 6.33
C VAL A 120 7.82 11.42 6.77
N LEU A 121 8.19 10.29 6.17
CA LEU A 121 7.61 9.00 6.51
C LEU A 121 7.93 8.57 7.95
N LYS A 122 9.12 8.87 8.44
CA LYS A 122 9.51 8.62 9.85
C LYS A 122 8.69 9.46 10.84
N GLY A 123 8.30 10.67 10.45
CA GLY A 123 7.45 11.55 11.25
C GLY A 123 5.97 11.15 11.27
N MET A 124 5.54 10.18 10.46
CA MET A 124 4.18 9.67 10.48
C MET A 124 3.94 8.85 11.75
N SER A 125 3.06 9.34 12.63
CA SER A 125 2.74 8.66 13.88
C SER A 125 1.85 7.44 13.66
N GLN A 126 1.82 6.53 14.63
CA GLN A 126 0.88 5.41 14.64
C GLN A 126 -0.59 5.87 14.57
N ASN A 127 -0.91 6.98 15.24
CA ASN A 127 -2.26 7.54 15.17
C ASN A 127 -2.67 7.90 13.74
N ASN A 128 -1.76 8.50 12.95
CA ASN A 128 -2.04 8.80 11.54
C ASN A 128 -2.37 7.54 10.74
N LEU A 129 -1.60 6.47 10.90
CA LEU A 129 -1.81 5.19 10.20
C LEU A 129 -3.12 4.53 10.62
N PHE A 130 -3.45 4.57 11.91
CA PHE A 130 -4.71 4.06 12.41
C PHE A 130 -5.92 4.77 11.77
N TYR A 131 -5.94 6.12 11.79
CA TYR A 131 -7.01 6.92 11.18
C TYR A 131 -7.14 6.71 9.68
N VAL A 132 -6.04 6.47 8.98
CA VAL A 132 -6.04 6.15 7.55
C VAL A 132 -6.74 4.83 7.28
N CYS A 133 -6.43 3.79 8.06
CA CYS A 133 -7.06 2.49 7.93
C CYS A 133 -8.55 2.55 8.31
N GLU A 134 -8.91 3.29 9.35
CA GLU A 134 -10.32 3.55 9.72
C GLU A 134 -11.06 4.30 8.60
N SER A 135 -10.45 5.33 8.03
CA SER A 135 -10.99 6.06 6.87
C SER A 135 -11.21 5.15 5.68
N PHE A 136 -10.28 4.25 5.38
CA PHE A 136 -10.42 3.24 4.33
C PHE A 136 -11.65 2.36 4.56
N ILE A 137 -11.81 1.80 5.77
CA ILE A 137 -12.97 0.97 6.13
C ILE A 137 -14.28 1.75 5.95
N ASN A 138 -14.32 3.00 6.39
CA ASN A 138 -15.52 3.84 6.28
C ASN A 138 -15.85 4.16 4.81
N ARG A 139 -14.85 4.39 3.95
CA ARG A 139 -15.03 4.56 2.51
C ARG A 139 -15.59 3.29 1.86
N CYS A 140 -15.04 2.12 2.20
CA CYS A 140 -15.56 0.84 1.73
C CYS A 140 -17.01 0.60 2.13
N LYS A 141 -17.40 0.89 3.38
CA LYS A 141 -18.78 0.79 3.87
C LYS A 141 -19.73 1.69 3.08
N LYS A 142 -19.34 2.93 2.78
CA LYS A 142 -20.16 3.85 1.97
C LYS A 142 -20.42 3.28 0.57
N VAL A 143 -19.39 2.77 -0.10
CA VAL A 143 -19.52 2.18 -1.44
C VAL A 143 -20.42 0.94 -1.42
N TYR A 144 -20.29 0.09 -0.41
CA TYR A 144 -21.14 -1.09 -0.22
C TYR A 144 -22.62 -0.70 -0.04
N ASN A 145 -22.90 0.24 0.85
CA ASN A 145 -24.26 0.70 1.14
C ASN A 145 -24.94 1.33 -0.09
N VAL A 146 -24.19 2.10 -0.90
CA VAL A 146 -24.73 2.67 -2.16
C VAL A 146 -25.08 1.57 -3.16
N LYS A 147 -24.24 0.54 -3.30
CA LYS A 147 -24.53 -0.60 -4.20
C LYS A 147 -25.75 -1.38 -3.73
N ASP A 148 -25.90 -1.63 -2.45
CA ASP A 148 -27.05 -2.35 -1.88
C ASP A 148 -28.35 -1.57 -2.10
N ALA A 149 -28.34 -0.25 -1.87
CA ALA A 149 -29.47 0.63 -2.16
C ALA A 149 -29.87 0.65 -3.64
N THR A 150 -28.89 0.59 -4.56
CA THR A 150 -29.13 0.55 -6.01
C THR A 150 -29.72 -0.79 -6.46
N LEU A 151 -29.28 -1.91 -5.85
CA LEU A 151 -29.81 -3.23 -6.13
C LEU A 151 -31.25 -3.38 -5.64
N LYS A 152 -31.60 -2.80 -4.50
CA LYS A 152 -32.98 -2.79 -3.97
C LYS A 152 -33.94 -2.01 -4.87
N LYS A 153 -33.51 -0.88 -5.46
CA LYS A 153 -34.31 -0.09 -6.40
C LYS A 153 -34.56 -0.78 -7.75
N LYS A 154 -33.73 -1.74 -8.17
CA LYS A 154 -33.92 -2.50 -9.42
C LYS A 154 -34.81 -3.73 -9.28
N LYS A 155 -35.27 -4.05 -8.07
CA LYS A 155 -36.15 -5.20 -7.77
C LYS A 155 -37.60 -4.77 -7.51
N VAL A 156 -37.93 -3.51 -7.73
CA VAL A 156 -39.29 -2.93 -7.74
C VAL A 156 -39.62 -2.55 -9.23
#